data_97d3fa462190b834ede388e1f68e22c9
#
_entry.id   97d3fa462190b834ede388e1f68e22c9
#
_cell.length_a   1.000
_cell.length_b   1.000
_cell.length_c   1.000
_cell.angle_alpha   90.00
_cell.angle_beta   90.00
_cell.angle_gamma   90.00
#
_symmetry.space_group_name_H-M   'P 1'
#
loop_
_entity.id
_entity.type
_entity.pdbx_description
1 polymer ?
#
loop_
_entity_poly.entity_id
_entity_poly.type
_entity_poly.pdbx_seq_one_letter_code
_entity_poly.pdbx_strand_id
1 'polypeptide(L)'
;MKQRRNICLRLCASIMSQQLSVKVAAVIYKRFLSLYGRRQPTPQQIVSTPFETLRSIGLSNAKTRYVQEVAQFAIDKGMEFKKLSKMTNEEVIDYLTAIKGVGSWTVEMLLMFTLGRPDVFAADDLGIQNAMISLYKLDRSDKKKFREDLLNISSKWRPFRTYACLHLWQYKDDK
;
A
#
# COMPACT_ATOMS: atom_id res chain seq x y z
N MET A 1 -14.76 13.47 -2.50
CA MET A 1 -14.92 12.03 -2.23
C MET A 1 -14.50 11.08 -3.36
N LYS A 2 -14.58 11.44 -4.66
CA LYS A 2 -14.12 10.57 -5.78
C LYS A 2 -12.63 10.24 -5.78
N GLN A 3 -11.75 11.14 -5.31
CA GLN A 3 -10.28 10.95 -5.31
C GLN A 3 -9.79 9.77 -4.45
N ARG A 4 -10.46 9.45 -3.33
CA ARG A 4 -10.06 8.34 -2.45
C ARG A 4 -10.32 6.95 -3.04
N ARG A 5 -11.12 6.84 -4.11
CA ARG A 5 -11.55 5.55 -4.70
C ARG A 5 -10.75 5.13 -5.95
N ASN A 6 -9.78 5.92 -6.39
CA ASN A 6 -8.94 5.54 -7.54
C ASN A 6 -7.80 4.61 -7.07
N ILE A 7 -8.06 3.31 -7.13
CA ILE A 7 -7.14 2.26 -6.66
C ILE A 7 -5.83 2.29 -7.47
N CYS A 8 -5.92 2.42 -8.80
CA CYS A 8 -4.75 2.48 -9.67
C CYS A 8 -3.78 3.60 -9.24
N LEU A 9 -4.29 4.82 -9.06
CA LEU A 9 -3.46 5.94 -8.61
C LEU A 9 -2.92 5.77 -7.19
N ARG A 10 -3.67 5.10 -6.30
CA ARG A 10 -3.19 4.80 -4.95
C ARG A 10 -2.00 3.83 -4.97
N LEU A 11 -2.07 2.78 -5.78
CA LEU A 11 -0.96 1.84 -5.95
C LEU A 11 0.24 2.51 -6.63
N CYS A 12 0.02 3.31 -7.68
CA CYS A 12 1.10 4.11 -8.28
C CYS A 12 1.78 5.03 -7.25
N ALA A 13 1.01 5.76 -6.44
CA ALA A 13 1.54 6.62 -5.39
C ALA A 13 2.33 5.82 -4.33
N SER A 14 1.84 4.65 -3.94
CA SER A 14 2.55 3.76 -3.01
C SER A 14 3.89 3.31 -3.58
N ILE A 15 3.94 2.87 -4.84
CA ILE A 15 5.20 2.50 -5.51
C ILE A 15 6.17 3.68 -5.57
N MET A 16 5.67 4.87 -5.92
CA MET A 16 6.51 6.07 -5.98
C MET A 16 7.13 6.42 -4.63
N SER A 17 6.40 6.20 -3.53
CA SER A 17 6.85 6.54 -2.17
C SER A 17 7.81 5.53 -1.53
N GLN A 18 7.89 4.30 -2.04
CA GLN A 18 8.77 3.27 -1.48
C GLN A 18 10.21 3.78 -1.29
N GLN A 19 10.78 3.56 -0.09
CA GLN A 19 12.16 3.94 0.26
C GLN A 19 12.46 5.45 0.14
N LEU A 20 11.46 6.31 0.21
CA LEU A 20 11.61 7.76 0.16
C LEU A 20 11.01 8.41 1.41
N SER A 21 11.52 9.59 1.75
CA SER A 21 10.86 10.43 2.75
C SER A 21 9.51 10.95 2.22
N VAL A 22 8.59 11.23 3.13
CA VAL A 22 7.26 11.79 2.80
C VAL A 22 7.37 13.03 1.90
N LYS A 23 8.34 13.92 2.19
CA LYS A 23 8.57 15.15 1.43
C LYS A 23 8.99 14.86 -0.02
N VAL A 24 9.93 13.94 -0.22
CA VAL A 24 10.40 13.55 -1.57
C VAL A 24 9.29 12.83 -2.34
N ALA A 25 8.60 11.90 -1.70
CA ALA A 25 7.47 11.19 -2.32
C ALA A 25 6.37 12.15 -2.80
N ALA A 26 6.04 13.17 -2.00
CA ALA A 26 5.05 14.18 -2.37
C ALA A 26 5.49 14.99 -3.61
N VAL A 27 6.77 15.34 -3.72
CA VAL A 27 7.31 16.05 -4.89
C VAL A 27 7.22 15.20 -6.15
N ILE A 28 7.62 13.93 -6.08
CA ILE A 28 7.55 13.01 -7.23
C ILE A 28 6.10 12.80 -7.66
N TYR A 29 5.19 12.57 -6.72
CA TYR A 29 3.78 12.40 -7.03
C TYR A 29 3.16 13.67 -7.66
N LYS A 30 3.52 14.86 -7.17
CA LYS A 30 3.11 16.13 -7.80
C LYS A 30 3.60 16.24 -9.24
N ARG A 31 4.88 15.92 -9.51
CA ARG A 31 5.46 15.90 -10.87
C ARG A 31 4.73 14.88 -11.75
N PHE A 32 4.44 13.68 -11.23
CA PHE A 32 3.66 12.67 -11.95
C PHE A 32 2.29 13.21 -12.38
N LEU A 33 1.53 13.82 -11.47
CA LEU A 33 0.23 14.39 -11.83
C LEU A 33 0.34 15.54 -12.82
N SER A 34 1.41 16.33 -12.77
CA SER A 34 1.64 17.45 -13.69
C SER A 34 1.82 17.01 -15.15
N LEU A 35 2.23 15.76 -15.41
CA LEU A 35 2.31 15.20 -16.77
C LEU A 35 0.93 15.14 -17.46
N TYR A 36 -0.16 15.12 -16.67
CA TYR A 36 -1.53 14.91 -17.17
C TYR A 36 -2.43 16.15 -17.01
N GLY A 37 -1.84 17.28 -16.68
CA GLY A 37 -2.55 18.55 -16.52
C GLY A 37 -3.39 18.62 -15.25
N ARG A 38 -4.67 19.08 -15.39
CA ARG A 38 -5.55 19.30 -14.23
C ARG A 38 -6.37 18.07 -13.81
N ARG A 39 -6.34 17.00 -14.58
CA ARG A 39 -7.14 15.78 -14.32
C ARG A 39 -6.24 14.64 -13.85
N GLN A 40 -6.80 13.76 -13.04
CA GLN A 40 -6.12 12.51 -12.71
C GLN A 40 -5.97 11.66 -13.97
N PRO A 41 -4.77 11.07 -14.22
CA PRO A 41 -4.58 10.21 -15.38
C PRO A 41 -5.45 8.96 -15.30
N THR A 42 -5.89 8.51 -16.46
CA THR A 42 -6.46 7.18 -16.63
C THR A 42 -5.35 6.13 -16.73
N PRO A 43 -5.64 4.84 -16.46
CA PRO A 43 -4.66 3.77 -16.68
C PRO A 43 -4.09 3.79 -18.10
N GLN A 44 -4.92 4.03 -19.13
CA GLN A 44 -4.48 4.11 -20.52
C GLN A 44 -3.44 5.22 -20.74
N GLN A 45 -3.66 6.39 -20.16
CA GLN A 45 -2.72 7.51 -20.26
C GLN A 45 -1.38 7.17 -19.59
N ILE A 46 -1.40 6.46 -18.45
CA ILE A 46 -0.18 6.05 -17.74
C ILE A 46 0.61 5.04 -18.60
N VAL A 47 -0.06 4.03 -19.18
CA VAL A 47 0.60 3.03 -20.04
C VAL A 47 1.18 3.67 -21.29
N SER A 48 0.46 4.61 -21.92
CA SER A 48 0.92 5.30 -23.15
C SER A 48 1.99 6.36 -22.89
N THR A 49 2.26 6.71 -21.63
CA THR A 49 3.35 7.66 -21.31
C THR A 49 4.70 7.01 -21.55
N PRO A 50 5.60 7.61 -22.35
CA PRO A 50 6.92 7.06 -22.63
C PRO A 50 7.69 6.79 -21.33
N PHE A 51 8.44 5.70 -21.32
CA PHE A 51 9.26 5.27 -20.17
C PHE A 51 10.18 6.38 -19.67
N GLU A 52 10.88 7.08 -20.58
CA GLU A 52 11.80 8.16 -20.23
C GLU A 52 11.07 9.38 -19.65
N THR A 53 9.84 9.65 -20.06
CA THR A 53 9.01 10.71 -19.47
C THR A 53 8.66 10.38 -18.03
N LEU A 54 8.26 9.13 -17.72
CA LEU A 54 8.04 8.71 -16.34
C LEU A 54 9.34 8.69 -15.52
N ARG A 55 10.47 8.38 -16.13
CA ARG A 55 11.78 8.46 -15.48
C ARG A 55 12.17 9.87 -15.10
N SER A 56 11.94 10.83 -16.00
CA SER A 56 12.37 12.23 -15.82
C SER A 56 11.74 12.94 -14.61
N ILE A 57 10.62 12.43 -14.10
CA ILE A 57 10.02 12.98 -12.87
C ILE A 57 10.75 12.56 -11.57
N GLY A 58 11.75 11.66 -11.66
CA GLY A 58 12.57 11.20 -10.53
C GLY A 58 12.29 9.74 -10.12
N LEU A 59 11.69 8.93 -11.00
CA LEU A 59 11.50 7.50 -10.76
C LEU A 59 12.75 6.70 -11.13
N SER A 60 13.04 5.63 -10.37
CA SER A 60 14.00 4.62 -10.81
C SER A 60 13.43 3.78 -11.95
N ASN A 61 14.30 3.07 -12.70
CA ASN A 61 13.86 2.15 -13.76
C ASN A 61 12.81 1.14 -13.25
N ALA A 62 13.04 0.58 -12.07
CA ALA A 62 12.12 -0.38 -11.47
C ALA A 62 10.75 0.24 -11.16
N LYS A 63 10.74 1.40 -10.49
CA LYS A 63 9.49 2.10 -10.16
C LYS A 63 8.71 2.53 -11.41
N THR A 64 9.40 2.97 -12.46
CA THR A 64 8.78 3.32 -13.74
C THR A 64 8.03 2.13 -14.32
N ARG A 65 8.68 0.96 -14.38
CA ARG A 65 8.04 -0.28 -14.86
C ARG A 65 6.86 -0.67 -13.98
N TYR A 66 7.02 -0.63 -12.66
CA TYR A 66 5.95 -1.01 -11.74
C TYR A 66 4.73 -0.10 -11.82
N VAL A 67 4.90 1.19 -12.06
CA VAL A 67 3.80 2.13 -12.28
C VAL A 67 3.04 1.79 -13.57
N GLN A 68 3.76 1.43 -14.65
CA GLN A 68 3.14 0.97 -15.89
C GLN A 68 2.44 -0.39 -15.72
N GLU A 69 3.03 -1.33 -14.98
CA GLU A 69 2.43 -2.64 -14.64
C GLU A 69 1.11 -2.47 -13.87
N VAL A 70 1.08 -1.57 -12.87
CA VAL A 70 -0.16 -1.25 -12.14
C VAL A 70 -1.25 -0.74 -13.11
N ALA A 71 -0.87 0.15 -14.01
CA ALA A 71 -1.81 0.71 -14.97
C ALA A 71 -2.28 -0.33 -16.00
N GLN A 72 -1.38 -1.17 -16.49
CA GLN A 72 -1.71 -2.28 -17.38
C GLN A 72 -2.65 -3.28 -16.71
N PHE A 73 -2.35 -3.69 -15.47
CA PHE A 73 -3.22 -4.57 -14.70
C PHE A 73 -4.63 -3.98 -14.52
N ALA A 74 -4.72 -2.66 -14.31
CA ALA A 74 -6.02 -1.98 -14.19
C ALA A 74 -6.84 -2.07 -15.49
N ILE A 75 -6.18 -2.06 -16.65
CA ILE A 75 -6.81 -2.21 -17.96
C ILE A 75 -7.28 -3.65 -18.18
N ASP A 76 -6.39 -4.62 -17.94
CA ASP A 76 -6.58 -6.01 -18.30
C ASP A 76 -7.51 -6.75 -17.34
N LYS A 77 -7.39 -6.46 -16.05
CA LYS A 77 -8.06 -7.20 -14.97
C LYS A 77 -9.11 -6.39 -14.23
N GLY A 78 -9.04 -5.05 -14.32
CA GLY A 78 -9.86 -4.14 -13.53
C GLY A 78 -9.44 -4.09 -12.06
N MET A 79 -9.51 -2.91 -11.46
CA MET A 79 -9.27 -2.72 -10.02
C MET A 79 -10.21 -1.64 -9.45
N GLU A 80 -11.43 -1.60 -9.94
CA GLU A 80 -12.44 -0.66 -9.47
C GLU A 80 -12.79 -0.93 -8.01
N PHE A 81 -13.03 0.14 -7.26
CA PHE A 81 -13.45 0.05 -5.87
C PHE A 81 -14.63 -0.92 -5.67
N LYS A 82 -15.63 -0.89 -6.56
CA LYS A 82 -16.80 -1.76 -6.51
C LYS A 82 -16.45 -3.24 -6.66
N LYS A 83 -15.44 -3.57 -7.46
CA LYS A 83 -14.95 -4.94 -7.64
C LYS A 83 -14.25 -5.42 -6.37
N LEU A 84 -13.25 -4.66 -5.90
CA LEU A 84 -12.46 -5.05 -4.73
C LEU A 84 -13.27 -5.05 -3.43
N SER A 85 -14.30 -4.20 -3.32
CA SER A 85 -15.15 -4.19 -2.13
C SER A 85 -15.98 -5.46 -1.93
N LYS A 86 -16.16 -6.28 -2.97
CA LYS A 86 -16.87 -7.56 -2.91
C LYS A 86 -15.97 -8.74 -2.56
N MET A 87 -14.67 -8.58 -2.62
CA MET A 87 -13.67 -9.58 -2.31
C MET A 87 -13.38 -9.61 -0.80
N THR A 88 -12.94 -10.73 -0.27
CA THR A 88 -12.34 -10.82 1.08
C THR A 88 -11.00 -10.08 1.12
N ASN A 89 -10.43 -9.89 2.32
CA ASN A 89 -9.11 -9.28 2.44
C ASN A 89 -8.02 -10.14 1.76
N GLU A 90 -8.09 -11.43 1.96
CA GLU A 90 -7.20 -12.42 1.40
C GLU A 90 -7.27 -12.42 -0.13
N GLU A 91 -8.48 -12.45 -0.70
CA GLU A 91 -8.67 -12.36 -2.16
C GLU A 91 -8.12 -11.06 -2.75
N VAL A 92 -8.26 -9.91 -2.06
CA VAL A 92 -7.68 -8.65 -2.52
C VAL A 92 -6.16 -8.68 -2.46
N ILE A 93 -5.58 -9.28 -1.40
CA ILE A 93 -4.12 -9.43 -1.28
C ILE A 93 -3.60 -10.28 -2.43
N ASP A 94 -4.15 -11.47 -2.64
CA ASP A 94 -3.72 -12.38 -3.72
C ASP A 94 -3.88 -11.74 -5.10
N TYR A 95 -4.99 -11.04 -5.31
CA TYR A 95 -5.29 -10.38 -6.58
C TYR A 95 -4.32 -9.26 -6.92
N LEU A 96 -3.97 -8.40 -5.96
CA LEU A 96 -3.13 -7.23 -6.22
C LEU A 96 -1.63 -7.51 -6.08
N THR A 97 -1.22 -8.51 -5.30
CA THR A 97 0.20 -8.91 -5.22
C THR A 97 0.69 -9.63 -6.47
N ALA A 98 -0.22 -10.06 -7.36
CA ALA A 98 0.14 -10.50 -8.71
C ALA A 98 0.78 -9.37 -9.56
N ILE A 99 0.62 -8.10 -9.16
CA ILE A 99 1.24 -6.95 -9.82
C ILE A 99 2.69 -6.83 -9.34
N LYS A 100 3.64 -6.82 -10.29
CA LYS A 100 5.06 -6.67 -9.97
C LYS A 100 5.34 -5.34 -9.26
N GLY A 101 5.99 -5.41 -8.12
CA GLY A 101 6.29 -4.23 -7.28
C GLY A 101 5.22 -3.91 -6.22
N VAL A 102 4.10 -4.63 -6.19
CA VAL A 102 3.07 -4.52 -5.16
C VAL A 102 3.21 -5.68 -4.17
N GLY A 103 3.62 -5.38 -2.94
CA GLY A 103 3.72 -6.34 -1.85
C GLY A 103 2.47 -6.35 -0.96
N SER A 104 2.35 -7.39 -0.10
CA SER A 104 1.25 -7.55 0.85
C SER A 104 1.03 -6.32 1.72
N TRP A 105 2.09 -5.74 2.27
CA TRP A 105 2.02 -4.52 3.06
C TRP A 105 1.35 -3.35 2.30
N THR A 106 1.67 -3.17 1.02
CA THR A 106 1.04 -2.13 0.18
C THR A 106 -0.47 -2.37 0.05
N VAL A 107 -0.87 -3.62 -0.11
CA VAL A 107 -2.29 -4.00 -0.23
C VAL A 107 -3.00 -3.86 1.12
N GLU A 108 -2.36 -4.21 2.23
CA GLU A 108 -2.90 -3.99 3.58
C GLU A 108 -3.17 -2.51 3.86
N MET A 109 -2.25 -1.61 3.45
CA MET A 109 -2.48 -0.16 3.52
C MET A 109 -3.67 0.28 2.65
N LEU A 110 -3.82 -0.30 1.46
CA LEU A 110 -4.97 -0.04 0.60
C LEU A 110 -6.28 -0.53 1.25
N LEU A 111 -6.29 -1.72 1.83
CA LEU A 111 -7.45 -2.29 2.54
C LEU A 111 -7.89 -1.38 3.69
N MET A 112 -6.94 -0.95 4.53
CA MET A 112 -7.22 -0.08 5.69
C MET A 112 -7.69 1.31 5.26
N PHE A 113 -6.91 2.01 4.42
CA PHE A 113 -7.09 3.45 4.20
C PHE A 113 -7.90 3.81 2.95
N THR A 114 -8.10 2.88 2.03
CA THR A 114 -8.85 3.13 0.80
C THR A 114 -10.16 2.35 0.77
N LEU A 115 -10.13 1.07 1.11
CA LEU A 115 -11.33 0.23 1.18
C LEU A 115 -12.05 0.34 2.53
N GLY A 116 -11.40 0.88 3.57
CA GLY A 116 -11.99 1.10 4.89
C GLY A 116 -12.29 -0.19 5.65
N ARG A 117 -11.48 -1.23 5.43
CA ARG A 117 -11.65 -2.52 6.09
C ARG A 117 -11.31 -2.43 7.58
N PRO A 118 -12.21 -2.82 8.50
CA PRO A 118 -11.97 -2.70 9.94
C PRO A 118 -11.02 -3.77 10.48
N ASP A 119 -10.87 -4.90 9.79
CA ASP A 119 -10.15 -6.07 10.28
C ASP A 119 -8.97 -6.47 9.39
N VAL A 120 -7.96 -5.61 9.34
CA VAL A 120 -6.67 -5.86 8.67
C VAL A 120 -5.56 -5.73 9.70
N PHE A 121 -4.59 -6.66 9.67
CA PHE A 121 -3.39 -6.62 10.51
C PHE A 121 -2.14 -6.69 9.66
N ALA A 122 -1.36 -5.62 9.67
CA ALA A 122 -0.12 -5.53 8.88
C ALA A 122 1.06 -6.11 9.67
N ALA A 123 1.17 -7.44 9.68
CA ALA A 123 2.17 -8.17 10.45
C ALA A 123 3.62 -7.85 10.04
N ASP A 124 3.83 -7.43 8.81
CA ASP A 124 5.16 -7.09 8.27
C ASP A 124 5.50 -5.59 8.39
N ASP A 125 4.60 -4.78 8.97
CA ASP A 125 4.86 -3.37 9.25
C ASP A 125 5.84 -3.21 10.40
N LEU A 126 6.97 -2.55 10.13
CA LEU A 126 8.04 -2.38 11.12
C LEU A 126 7.61 -1.54 12.32
N GLY A 127 6.76 -0.55 12.11
CA GLY A 127 6.21 0.29 13.19
C GLY A 127 5.34 -0.52 14.15
N ILE A 128 4.44 -1.34 13.59
CA ILE A 128 3.59 -2.26 14.35
C ILE A 128 4.42 -3.29 15.08
N GLN A 129 5.40 -3.92 14.43
CA GLN A 129 6.30 -4.89 15.06
C GLN A 129 7.03 -4.27 16.26
N ASN A 130 7.62 -3.08 16.09
CA ASN A 130 8.36 -2.40 17.15
C ASN A 130 7.45 -2.01 18.33
N ALA A 131 6.24 -1.53 18.07
CA ALA A 131 5.26 -1.24 19.10
C ALA A 131 4.88 -2.51 19.89
N MET A 132 4.62 -3.61 19.20
CA MET A 132 4.28 -4.88 19.84
C MET A 132 5.44 -5.49 20.64
N ILE A 133 6.68 -5.39 20.14
CA ILE A 133 7.88 -5.78 20.92
C ILE A 133 7.94 -5.01 22.23
N SER A 134 7.75 -3.70 22.16
CA SER A 134 7.80 -2.83 23.36
C SER A 134 6.69 -3.17 24.37
N LEU A 135 5.45 -3.37 23.90
CA LEU A 135 4.27 -3.59 24.74
C LEU A 135 4.20 -5.00 25.31
N TYR A 136 4.51 -6.02 24.49
CA TYR A 136 4.34 -7.43 24.85
C TYR A 136 5.64 -8.14 25.15
N LYS A 137 6.80 -7.41 25.11
CA LYS A 137 8.14 -7.96 25.37
C LYS A 137 8.49 -9.15 24.46
N LEU A 138 8.13 -9.05 23.18
CA LEU A 138 8.36 -10.11 22.21
C LEU A 138 9.83 -10.20 21.81
N ASP A 139 10.30 -11.44 21.57
CA ASP A 139 11.64 -11.72 21.07
C ASP A 139 11.62 -11.88 19.54
N ARG A 140 12.54 -11.19 18.85
CA ARG A 140 12.73 -11.26 17.38
C ARG A 140 13.80 -12.25 16.95
N SER A 141 14.48 -12.92 17.86
CA SER A 141 15.59 -13.83 17.54
C SER A 141 15.14 -15.00 16.68
N ASP A 142 13.95 -15.56 16.95
CA ASP A 142 13.28 -16.57 16.13
C ASP A 142 12.17 -15.91 15.30
N LYS A 143 12.42 -15.73 14.00
CA LYS A 143 11.49 -15.09 13.08
C LYS A 143 10.14 -15.80 12.97
N LYS A 144 10.14 -17.15 13.02
CA LYS A 144 8.92 -17.94 12.91
C LYS A 144 8.04 -17.76 14.13
N LYS A 145 8.63 -17.98 15.31
CA LYS A 145 7.95 -17.80 16.60
C LYS A 145 7.46 -16.36 16.77
N PHE A 146 8.30 -15.37 16.44
CA PHE A 146 7.91 -13.97 16.50
C PHE A 146 6.67 -13.67 15.65
N ARG A 147 6.61 -14.20 14.41
CA ARG A 147 5.43 -14.03 13.54
C ARG A 147 4.20 -14.73 14.12
N GLU A 148 4.34 -15.93 14.66
CA GLU A 148 3.26 -16.66 15.34
C GLU A 148 2.73 -15.87 16.54
N ASP A 149 3.59 -15.31 17.37
CA ASP A 149 3.21 -14.49 18.52
C ASP A 149 2.44 -13.23 18.10
N LEU A 150 2.91 -12.52 17.05
CA LEU A 150 2.19 -11.36 16.49
C LEU A 150 0.78 -11.74 16.04
N LEU A 151 0.62 -12.85 15.33
CA LEU A 151 -0.67 -13.32 14.82
C LEU A 151 -1.59 -13.79 15.95
N ASN A 152 -1.05 -14.50 16.95
CA ASN A 152 -1.81 -14.98 18.11
C ASN A 152 -2.34 -13.82 18.96
N ILE A 153 -1.52 -12.79 19.21
CA ILE A 153 -1.94 -11.60 19.95
C ILE A 153 -3.00 -10.85 19.15
N SER A 154 -2.74 -10.57 17.86
CA SER A 154 -3.65 -9.79 17.02
C SER A 154 -4.97 -10.50 16.72
N SER A 155 -5.01 -11.83 16.81
CA SER A 155 -6.25 -12.59 16.62
C SER A 155 -7.35 -12.20 17.62
N LYS A 156 -6.96 -11.80 18.85
CA LYS A 156 -7.86 -11.35 19.91
C LYS A 156 -8.50 -9.98 19.65
N TRP A 157 -7.98 -9.24 18.67
CA TRP A 157 -8.48 -7.92 18.30
C TRP A 157 -9.52 -7.96 17.16
N ARG A 158 -9.83 -9.14 16.66
CA ARG A 158 -10.90 -9.30 15.66
C ARG A 158 -12.26 -8.87 16.22
N PRO A 159 -13.10 -8.24 15.43
CA PRO A 159 -12.95 -7.87 14.00
C PRO A 159 -12.40 -6.45 13.80
N PHE A 160 -11.57 -5.92 14.70
CA PHE A 160 -11.15 -4.50 14.72
C PHE A 160 -9.64 -4.31 14.63
N ARG A 161 -8.90 -5.24 13.99
CA ARG A 161 -7.44 -5.21 13.91
C ARG A 161 -6.87 -3.96 13.25
N THR A 162 -7.59 -3.34 12.30
CA THR A 162 -7.19 -2.06 11.71
C THR A 162 -7.08 -0.96 12.75
N TYR A 163 -8.03 -0.87 13.67
CA TYR A 163 -7.98 0.14 14.75
C TYR A 163 -6.83 -0.13 15.71
N ALA A 164 -6.56 -1.39 16.02
CA ALA A 164 -5.38 -1.76 16.81
C ALA A 164 -4.07 -1.33 16.12
N CYS A 165 -3.94 -1.51 14.80
CA CYS A 165 -2.80 -1.02 14.04
C CYS A 165 -2.65 0.51 14.14
N LEU A 166 -3.75 1.28 14.06
CA LEU A 166 -3.73 2.73 14.21
C LEU A 166 -3.21 3.16 15.59
N HIS A 167 -3.66 2.50 16.66
CA HIS A 167 -3.17 2.76 18.02
C HIS A 167 -1.70 2.36 18.21
N LEU A 168 -1.25 1.26 17.59
CA LEU A 168 0.15 0.84 17.64
C LEU A 168 1.09 1.84 16.95
N TRP A 169 0.68 2.41 15.81
CA TRP A 169 1.43 3.49 15.16
C TRP A 169 1.48 4.74 16.03
N GLN A 170 0.34 5.18 16.59
CA GLN A 170 0.30 6.32 17.50
C GLN A 170 1.22 6.11 18.71
N TYR A 171 1.15 4.95 19.38
CA TYR A 171 2.03 4.63 20.50
C TYR A 171 3.52 4.75 20.18
N LYS A 172 3.92 4.43 18.95
CA LYS A 172 5.31 4.59 18.49
C LYS A 172 5.67 6.06 18.30
N ASP A 173 4.75 6.88 17.78
CA ASP A 173 5.02 8.30 17.46
C ASP A 173 5.03 9.18 18.72
N ASP A 174 4.40 8.73 19.81
CA ASP A 174 4.36 9.41 21.12
C ASP A 174 5.60 9.12 22.00
N LYS A 175 6.57 8.30 21.53
CA LYS A 175 7.85 7.97 22.19
C LYS A 175 9.05 8.54 21.45
#